data_38dd6b35275aac6fbe4cf8bc7dde217a
#
_entry.id   38dd6b35275aac6fbe4cf8bc7dde217a
#
_cell.length_a   1.000
_cell.length_b   1.000
_cell.length_c   1.000
_cell.angle_alpha   90.00
_cell.angle_beta   90.00
_cell.angle_gamma   90.00
#
_symmetry.space_group_name_H-M   'P 1'
#
loop_
_entity.id
_entity.type
_entity.pdbx_description
1 polymer ?
#
loop_
_entity_poly.entity_id
_entity_poly.type
_entity_poly.pdbx_seq_one_letter_code
_entity_poly.pdbx_strand_id
1 'polypeptide(L)'
;NRRIRELLKKRPHNIRSLKCALQDFERVYELLVEYNIPEQKNWLFSFIAYTFSARAGLVIKGKEYESIYFDADVSQLYPGYYNSKYMINGIKAWIIDGEWDKEVINCQMSYVKQRYAATSPLEKAKSNSILDLEEDDMLDGYPELLKLAYEGKLDLNDYVYLLCNSNDAKKYHINIPKIDWGKVQLGVERKIDELLQSHEE
;
A
#
# COMPACT_ATOMS: atom_id res chain seq x y z
N ASN A 1 11.80 -18.71 -19.30
CA ASN A 1 12.53 -17.78 -18.44
C ASN A 1 13.26 -18.59 -17.36
N ARG A 2 14.65 -18.59 -17.38
CA ARG A 2 15.51 -19.39 -16.47
C ARG A 2 15.26 -19.03 -15.00
N ARG A 3 15.14 -17.73 -14.68
CA ARG A 3 14.90 -17.24 -13.33
C ARG A 3 13.59 -17.79 -12.73
N ILE A 4 12.49 -17.77 -13.49
CA ILE A 4 11.19 -18.30 -13.02
C ILE A 4 11.30 -19.81 -12.74
N ARG A 5 12.00 -20.59 -13.58
CA ARG A 5 12.20 -22.02 -13.34
C ARG A 5 13.00 -22.30 -12.06
N GLU A 6 14.01 -21.48 -11.77
CA GLU A 6 14.80 -21.59 -10.53
C GLU A 6 13.99 -21.21 -9.29
N LEU A 7 13.16 -20.16 -9.39
CA LEU A 7 12.24 -19.76 -8.34
C LEU A 7 11.18 -20.85 -8.06
N LEU A 8 10.62 -21.45 -9.09
CA LEU A 8 9.66 -22.55 -8.96
C LEU A 8 10.20 -23.76 -8.21
N LYS A 9 11.50 -24.07 -8.33
CA LYS A 9 12.17 -25.15 -7.60
C LYS A 9 12.26 -24.89 -6.09
N LYS A 10 12.22 -23.63 -5.67
CA LYS A 10 12.34 -23.20 -4.26
C LYS A 10 10.99 -23.13 -3.54
N ARG A 11 9.85 -23.35 -4.23
CA ARG A 11 8.53 -23.30 -3.59
C ARG A 11 8.41 -24.31 -2.45
N PRO A 12 8.07 -23.90 -1.25
CA PRO A 12 7.76 -24.84 -0.16
C PRO A 12 6.39 -25.47 -0.43
N HIS A 13 6.39 -26.67 -1.00
CA HIS A 13 5.14 -27.43 -1.29
C HIS A 13 4.87 -28.45 -0.19
N ASN A 14 4.60 -27.99 1.04
CA ASN A 14 4.23 -28.92 2.08
C ASN A 14 3.04 -28.44 2.91
N ILE A 15 2.20 -29.40 3.27
CA ILE A 15 0.98 -29.19 4.09
C ILE A 15 1.33 -28.56 5.44
N ARG A 16 2.50 -28.82 6.00
CA ARG A 16 2.93 -28.26 7.29
C ARG A 16 3.12 -26.76 7.20
N SER A 17 3.78 -26.27 6.13
CA SER A 17 3.93 -24.83 5.89
C SER A 17 2.57 -24.14 5.68
N LEU A 18 1.64 -24.80 5.00
CA LEU A 18 0.28 -24.28 4.81
C LEU A 18 -0.47 -24.18 6.15
N LYS A 19 -0.42 -25.21 6.97
CA LYS A 19 -1.07 -25.20 8.30
C LYS A 19 -0.52 -24.07 9.18
N CYS A 20 0.81 -23.91 9.22
CA CYS A 20 1.41 -22.80 9.96
C CYS A 20 0.96 -21.43 9.42
N ALA A 21 0.97 -21.25 8.07
CA ALA A 21 0.53 -19.99 7.48
C ALA A 21 -0.95 -19.69 7.78
N LEU A 22 -1.82 -20.70 7.82
CA LEU A 22 -3.21 -20.52 8.19
C LEU A 22 -3.38 -20.14 9.67
N GLN A 23 -2.62 -20.76 10.57
CA GLN A 23 -2.62 -20.39 12.00
C GLN A 23 -2.10 -18.96 12.20
N ASP A 24 -1.02 -18.59 11.51
CA ASP A 24 -0.50 -17.24 11.56
C ASP A 24 -1.50 -16.21 11.02
N PHE A 25 -2.27 -16.59 9.97
CA PHE A 25 -3.29 -15.73 9.37
C PHE A 25 -4.47 -15.43 10.32
N GLU A 26 -4.78 -16.29 11.29
CA GLU A 26 -5.85 -16.03 12.27
C GLU A 26 -5.66 -14.66 12.95
N ARG A 27 -4.42 -14.31 13.28
CA ARG A 27 -4.09 -13.01 13.87
C ARG A 27 -4.31 -11.83 12.91
N VAL A 28 -4.04 -12.03 11.63
CA VAL A 28 -4.33 -11.02 10.59
C VAL A 28 -5.83 -10.92 10.38
N TYR A 29 -6.53 -12.04 10.38
CA TYR A 29 -7.98 -12.08 10.22
C TYR A 29 -8.72 -11.30 11.34
N GLU A 30 -8.26 -11.41 12.59
CA GLU A 30 -8.80 -10.63 13.70
C GLU A 30 -8.69 -9.12 13.43
N LEU A 31 -7.55 -8.66 12.90
CA LEU A 31 -7.39 -7.25 12.47
C LEU A 31 -8.37 -6.87 11.36
N LEU A 32 -8.51 -7.73 10.33
CA LEU A 32 -9.42 -7.45 9.22
C LEU A 32 -10.86 -7.30 9.71
N VAL A 33 -11.27 -8.10 10.69
CA VAL A 33 -12.58 -8.02 11.33
C VAL A 33 -12.69 -6.74 12.17
N GLU A 34 -11.70 -6.44 13.02
CA GLU A 34 -11.67 -5.23 13.87
C GLU A 34 -11.80 -3.94 13.04
N TYR A 35 -11.10 -3.87 11.91
CA TYR A 35 -11.13 -2.70 11.03
C TYR A 35 -12.25 -2.73 9.98
N ASN A 36 -13.09 -3.79 9.95
CA ASN A 36 -14.14 -4.02 8.93
C ASN A 36 -13.58 -4.00 7.50
N ILE A 37 -12.43 -4.63 7.29
CA ILE A 37 -11.81 -4.73 5.96
C ILE A 37 -12.48 -5.84 5.15
N PRO A 38 -13.00 -5.54 3.94
CA PRO A 38 -13.58 -6.54 3.04
C PRO A 38 -12.49 -7.38 2.35
N GLU A 39 -12.90 -8.26 1.44
CA GLU A 39 -12.01 -9.07 0.58
C GLU A 39 -11.04 -9.98 1.36
N GLN A 40 -11.45 -10.47 2.51
CA GLN A 40 -10.65 -11.33 3.42
C GLN A 40 -9.99 -12.52 2.71
N LYS A 41 -10.66 -13.09 1.69
CA LYS A 41 -10.10 -14.15 0.85
C LYS A 41 -8.84 -13.71 0.09
N ASN A 42 -8.83 -12.49 -0.43
CA ASN A 42 -7.69 -11.96 -1.16
C ASN A 42 -6.51 -11.68 -0.21
N TRP A 43 -6.81 -11.21 1.00
CA TRP A 43 -5.82 -11.07 2.07
C TRP A 43 -5.20 -12.42 2.44
N LEU A 44 -6.02 -13.46 2.62
CA LEU A 44 -5.54 -14.81 2.91
C LEU A 44 -4.61 -15.33 1.81
N PHE A 45 -5.00 -15.20 0.55
CA PHE A 45 -4.18 -15.69 -0.56
C PHE A 45 -2.86 -14.94 -0.67
N SER A 46 -2.88 -13.61 -0.53
CA SER A 46 -1.67 -12.80 -0.54
C SER A 46 -0.76 -13.14 0.65
N PHE A 47 -1.32 -13.33 1.83
CA PHE A 47 -0.59 -13.73 3.03
C PHE A 47 0.11 -15.09 2.86
N ILE A 48 -0.60 -16.11 2.37
CA ILE A 48 -0.03 -17.44 2.12
C ILE A 48 1.09 -17.36 1.08
N ALA A 49 0.85 -16.68 -0.04
CA ALA A 49 1.83 -16.52 -1.11
C ALA A 49 3.10 -15.82 -0.62
N TYR A 50 2.95 -14.75 0.17
CA TYR A 50 4.04 -14.01 0.75
C TYR A 50 4.81 -14.86 1.79
N THR A 51 4.11 -15.51 2.72
CA THR A 51 4.73 -16.37 3.75
C THR A 51 5.53 -17.51 3.12
N PHE A 52 5.01 -18.12 2.06
CA PHE A 52 5.74 -19.18 1.34
C PHE A 52 6.98 -18.63 0.65
N SER A 53 6.89 -17.46 0.04
CA SER A 53 8.03 -16.82 -0.61
C SER A 53 9.11 -16.40 0.39
N ALA A 54 8.71 -15.86 1.54
CA ALA A 54 9.61 -15.49 2.63
C ALA A 54 10.37 -16.72 3.17
N ARG A 55 9.65 -17.81 3.47
CA ARG A 55 10.27 -19.08 3.92
C ARG A 55 11.16 -19.73 2.87
N ALA A 56 10.94 -19.46 1.60
CA ALA A 56 11.80 -19.89 0.51
C ALA A 56 13.02 -18.97 0.27
N GLY A 57 13.17 -17.89 1.04
CA GLY A 57 14.23 -16.89 0.88
C GLY A 57 14.12 -16.07 -0.40
N LEU A 58 12.90 -15.87 -0.90
CA LEU A 58 12.62 -15.13 -2.13
C LEU A 58 12.24 -13.67 -1.89
N VAL A 59 11.94 -13.31 -0.65
CA VAL A 59 11.68 -11.94 -0.23
C VAL A 59 12.97 -11.34 0.32
N ILE A 60 13.33 -10.15 -0.16
CA ILE A 60 14.57 -9.46 0.21
C ILE A 60 14.21 -8.18 0.95
N LYS A 61 14.79 -8.01 2.16
CA LYS A 61 14.75 -6.76 2.89
C LYS A 61 15.65 -5.73 2.19
N GLY A 62 15.18 -4.50 2.03
CA GLY A 62 15.95 -3.42 1.41
C GLY A 62 17.20 -3.10 2.23
N LYS A 63 18.34 -2.89 1.54
CA LYS A 63 19.60 -2.53 2.22
C LYS A 63 19.64 -1.07 2.66
N GLU A 64 19.00 -0.18 1.90
CA GLU A 64 18.99 1.26 2.16
C GLU A 64 17.81 1.71 3.03
N TYR A 65 16.70 0.96 2.96
CA TYR A 65 15.48 1.20 3.72
C TYR A 65 15.06 -0.09 4.38
N GLU A 66 15.38 -0.27 5.63
CA GLU A 66 15.09 -1.51 6.40
C GLU A 66 13.59 -1.83 6.49
N SER A 67 12.73 -0.84 6.27
CA SER A 67 11.26 -1.00 6.26
C SER A 67 10.69 -1.44 4.91
N ILE A 68 11.52 -1.55 3.85
CA ILE A 68 11.04 -1.93 2.51
C ILE A 68 11.36 -3.40 2.24
N TYR A 69 10.31 -4.18 1.98
CA TYR A 69 10.37 -5.59 1.62
C TYR A 69 10.02 -5.75 0.15
N PHE A 70 11.00 -6.15 -0.66
CA PHE A 70 10.79 -6.34 -2.10
C PHE A 70 10.06 -7.65 -2.36
N ASP A 71 8.88 -7.56 -2.94
CA ASP A 71 7.97 -8.68 -3.20
C ASP A 71 7.65 -8.89 -4.70
N ALA A 72 8.41 -8.24 -5.59
CA ALA A 72 8.20 -8.36 -7.03
C ALA A 72 8.24 -9.81 -7.54
N ASP A 73 9.09 -10.66 -6.96
CA ASP A 73 9.18 -12.07 -7.32
C ASP A 73 7.95 -12.86 -6.82
N VAL A 74 7.29 -12.41 -5.74
CA VAL A 74 6.07 -13.05 -5.21
C VAL A 74 4.94 -12.96 -6.22
N SER A 75 4.71 -11.79 -6.81
CA SER A 75 3.70 -11.58 -7.85
C SER A 75 3.93 -12.47 -9.08
N GLN A 76 5.18 -12.68 -9.46
CA GLN A 76 5.55 -13.56 -10.58
C GLN A 76 5.34 -15.04 -10.27
N LEU A 77 5.55 -15.46 -9.00
CA LEU A 77 5.41 -16.84 -8.57
C LEU A 77 3.97 -17.27 -8.33
N TYR A 78 3.14 -16.33 -7.88
CA TYR A 78 1.75 -16.56 -7.52
C TYR A 78 0.81 -15.61 -8.26
N PRO A 79 0.81 -15.63 -9.63
CA PRO A 79 -0.05 -14.76 -10.42
C PRO A 79 -1.53 -15.04 -10.10
N GLY A 80 -2.30 -13.99 -9.85
CA GLY A 80 -3.72 -14.09 -9.49
C GLY A 80 -4.00 -14.47 -8.02
N TYR A 81 -2.97 -14.79 -7.22
CA TYR A 81 -3.11 -15.07 -5.79
C TYR A 81 -2.43 -14.02 -4.91
N TYR A 82 -1.35 -13.42 -5.36
CA TYR A 82 -0.67 -12.36 -4.64
C TYR A 82 -0.97 -11.00 -5.26
N ASN A 83 -1.36 -10.07 -4.38
CA ASN A 83 -1.42 -8.65 -4.71
C ASN A 83 -0.91 -7.86 -3.50
N SER A 84 0.08 -6.99 -3.72
CA SER A 84 0.72 -6.20 -2.67
C SER A 84 -0.24 -5.28 -1.90
N LYS A 85 -1.38 -4.90 -2.50
CA LYS A 85 -2.41 -4.09 -1.82
C LYS A 85 -3.02 -4.78 -0.60
N TYR A 86 -2.95 -6.12 -0.52
CA TYR A 86 -3.42 -6.93 0.62
C TYR A 86 -2.31 -7.30 1.60
N MET A 87 -1.14 -6.64 1.52
CA MET A 87 -0.01 -6.91 2.40
C MET A 87 0.63 -5.62 2.87
N ILE A 88 0.33 -5.22 4.11
CA ILE A 88 0.97 -4.06 4.75
C ILE A 88 2.38 -4.39 5.26
N ASN A 89 3.24 -3.36 5.34
CA ASN A 89 4.64 -3.55 5.72
C ASN A 89 4.81 -4.10 7.15
N GLY A 90 3.95 -3.74 8.10
CA GLY A 90 3.99 -4.30 9.45
C GLY A 90 3.75 -5.82 9.47
N ILE A 91 2.84 -6.34 8.63
CA ILE A 91 2.62 -7.79 8.48
C ILE A 91 3.81 -8.45 7.77
N LYS A 92 4.39 -7.79 6.75
CA LYS A 92 5.59 -8.27 6.05
C LYS A 92 6.79 -8.38 7.01
N ALA A 93 7.01 -7.37 7.85
CA ALA A 93 8.03 -7.36 8.89
C ALA A 93 7.84 -8.51 9.88
N TRP A 94 6.61 -8.72 10.34
CA TRP A 94 6.32 -9.83 11.22
C TRP A 94 6.64 -11.19 10.61
N ILE A 95 6.30 -11.43 9.35
CA ILE A 95 6.58 -12.70 8.66
C ILE A 95 8.09 -12.95 8.52
N ILE A 96 8.88 -11.90 8.29
CA ILE A 96 10.33 -12.01 8.00
C ILE A 96 11.17 -11.92 9.28
N ASP A 97 10.90 -10.91 10.11
CA ASP A 97 11.72 -10.58 11.27
C ASP A 97 11.14 -11.14 12.58
N GLY A 98 9.87 -11.61 12.56
CA GLY A 98 9.16 -12.09 13.74
C GLY A 98 8.61 -10.97 14.64
N GLU A 99 8.76 -9.71 14.27
CA GLU A 99 8.37 -8.54 15.06
C GLU A 99 6.93 -8.12 14.76
N TRP A 100 6.04 -8.26 15.73
CA TRP A 100 4.67 -7.75 15.65
C TRP A 100 4.61 -6.36 16.29
N ASP A 101 4.88 -5.32 15.50
CA ASP A 101 4.70 -3.95 15.93
C ASP A 101 3.24 -3.53 15.81
N LYS A 102 2.54 -3.51 16.95
CA LYS A 102 1.11 -3.21 17.03
C LYS A 102 0.81 -1.77 16.60
N GLU A 103 1.66 -0.80 16.90
CA GLU A 103 1.43 0.61 16.59
C GLU A 103 1.54 0.84 15.08
N VAL A 104 2.60 0.32 14.46
CA VAL A 104 2.81 0.39 13.02
C VAL A 104 1.69 -0.32 12.27
N ILE A 105 1.30 -1.53 12.71
CA ILE A 105 0.23 -2.30 12.08
C ILE A 105 -1.11 -1.56 12.18
N ASN A 106 -1.48 -1.04 13.35
CA ASN A 106 -2.73 -0.31 13.54
C ASN A 106 -2.77 0.98 12.71
N CYS A 107 -1.66 1.71 12.64
CA CYS A 107 -1.56 2.88 11.77
C CYS A 107 -1.82 2.50 10.30
N GLN A 108 -1.15 1.47 9.80
CA GLN A 108 -1.31 1.00 8.42
C GLN A 108 -2.71 0.43 8.15
N MET A 109 -3.32 -0.29 9.11
CA MET A 109 -4.69 -0.78 8.99
C MET A 109 -5.72 0.35 8.93
N SER A 110 -5.48 1.46 9.63
CA SER A 110 -6.32 2.66 9.53
C SER A 110 -6.30 3.24 8.12
N TYR A 111 -5.14 3.30 7.45
CA TYR A 111 -5.05 3.71 6.04
C TYR A 111 -5.74 2.72 5.09
N VAL A 112 -5.61 1.41 5.35
CA VAL A 112 -6.35 0.40 4.59
C VAL A 112 -7.85 0.63 4.73
N LYS A 113 -8.35 0.85 5.94
CA LYS A 113 -9.77 1.14 6.21
C LYS A 113 -10.25 2.38 5.44
N GLN A 114 -9.47 3.46 5.44
CA GLN A 114 -9.80 4.68 4.69
C GLN A 114 -9.96 4.42 3.19
N ARG A 115 -9.08 3.59 2.60
CA ARG A 115 -9.19 3.17 1.19
C ARG A 115 -10.53 2.52 0.87
N TYR A 116 -11.01 1.62 1.74
CA TYR A 116 -12.30 0.95 1.55
C TYR A 116 -13.49 1.84 1.88
N ALA A 117 -13.31 2.87 2.70
CA ALA A 117 -14.35 3.84 3.02
C ALA A 117 -14.51 4.93 1.94
N ALA A 118 -13.51 5.09 1.06
CA ALA A 118 -13.54 6.07 -0.01
C ALA A 118 -14.66 5.75 -1.01
N THR A 119 -15.67 6.63 -1.11
CA THR A 119 -16.86 6.43 -1.95
C THR A 119 -16.90 7.38 -3.12
N SER A 120 -16.31 8.58 -3.01
CA SER A 120 -16.25 9.55 -4.10
C SER A 120 -14.93 9.45 -4.89
N PRO A 121 -14.92 9.88 -6.17
CA PRO A 121 -13.70 9.93 -6.97
C PRO A 121 -12.57 10.73 -6.30
N LEU A 122 -12.90 11.84 -5.62
CA LEU A 122 -11.93 12.63 -4.86
C LEU A 122 -11.31 11.84 -3.70
N GLU A 123 -12.13 11.16 -2.88
CA GLU A 123 -11.64 10.36 -1.75
C GLU A 123 -10.78 9.19 -2.23
N LYS A 124 -11.17 8.56 -3.33
CA LYS A 124 -10.37 7.51 -3.97
C LYS A 124 -9.02 8.06 -4.47
N ALA A 125 -9.02 9.24 -5.11
CA ALA A 125 -7.80 9.89 -5.59
C ALA A 125 -6.85 10.29 -4.46
N LYS A 126 -7.38 10.61 -3.27
CA LYS A 126 -6.61 10.91 -2.05
C LYS A 126 -5.99 9.67 -1.42
N SER A 127 -6.70 8.54 -1.39
CA SER A 127 -6.38 7.39 -0.54
C SER A 127 -5.84 6.18 -1.29
N ASN A 128 -6.04 6.09 -2.61
CA ASN A 128 -5.63 4.94 -3.40
C ASN A 128 -4.35 5.20 -4.19
N SER A 129 -3.57 4.13 -4.39
CA SER A 129 -2.50 4.16 -5.39
C SER A 129 -3.10 4.42 -6.76
N ILE A 130 -2.40 5.21 -7.58
CA ILE A 130 -2.83 5.45 -8.98
C ILE A 130 -2.96 4.17 -9.79
N LEU A 131 -2.27 3.10 -9.40
CA LEU A 131 -2.34 1.79 -10.04
C LEU A 131 -3.63 1.03 -9.71
N ASP A 132 -4.35 1.46 -8.67
CA ASP A 132 -5.59 0.84 -8.20
C ASP A 132 -6.83 1.70 -8.55
N LEU A 133 -6.63 2.88 -9.16
CA LEU A 133 -7.71 3.78 -9.58
C LEU A 133 -8.26 3.36 -10.94
N GLU A 134 -9.58 3.37 -11.07
CA GLU A 134 -10.25 3.26 -12.35
C GLU A 134 -10.14 4.57 -13.13
N GLU A 135 -10.21 4.50 -14.45
CA GLU A 135 -10.04 5.68 -15.33
C GLU A 135 -11.06 6.78 -15.01
N ASP A 136 -12.32 6.42 -14.77
CA ASP A 136 -13.38 7.37 -14.41
C ASP A 136 -13.10 8.06 -13.06
N ASP A 137 -12.68 7.32 -12.04
CA ASP A 137 -12.31 7.88 -10.74
C ASP A 137 -11.10 8.83 -10.85
N MET A 138 -10.18 8.54 -11.77
CA MET A 138 -9.02 9.39 -12.03
C MET A 138 -9.40 10.68 -12.76
N LEU A 139 -10.25 10.57 -13.79
CA LEU A 139 -10.70 11.74 -14.57
C LEU A 139 -11.52 12.73 -13.73
N ASP A 140 -12.36 12.22 -12.83
CA ASP A 140 -13.22 13.05 -11.99
C ASP A 140 -12.52 13.50 -10.70
N GLY A 141 -11.75 12.63 -10.07
CA GLY A 141 -11.13 12.88 -8.75
C GLY A 141 -9.88 13.76 -8.82
N TYR A 142 -8.99 13.57 -9.79
CA TYR A 142 -7.73 14.33 -9.87
C TYR A 142 -7.89 15.83 -10.08
N PRO A 143 -8.80 16.33 -10.94
CA PRO A 143 -9.01 17.78 -11.08
C PRO A 143 -9.41 18.44 -9.76
N GLU A 144 -10.28 17.80 -8.99
CA GLU A 144 -10.72 18.30 -7.69
C GLU A 144 -9.59 18.20 -6.65
N LEU A 145 -8.85 17.10 -6.61
CA LEU A 145 -7.68 16.91 -5.77
C LEU A 145 -6.63 18.01 -6.02
N LEU A 146 -6.31 18.31 -7.28
CA LEU A 146 -5.37 19.36 -7.64
C LEU A 146 -5.85 20.76 -7.26
N LYS A 147 -7.15 21.02 -7.39
CA LYS A 147 -7.75 22.28 -6.92
C LYS A 147 -7.53 22.44 -5.41
N LEU A 148 -7.83 21.45 -4.61
CA LEU A 148 -7.62 21.47 -3.15
C LEU A 148 -6.13 21.60 -2.82
N ALA A 149 -5.25 20.92 -3.56
CA ALA A 149 -3.80 21.03 -3.38
C ALA A 149 -3.31 22.46 -3.60
N TYR A 150 -3.76 23.13 -4.66
CA TYR A 150 -3.36 24.50 -4.97
C TYR A 150 -3.92 25.53 -3.97
N GLU A 151 -5.07 25.24 -3.37
CA GLU A 151 -5.70 26.10 -2.36
C GLU A 151 -5.13 25.92 -0.95
N GLY A 152 -4.29 24.90 -0.71
CA GLY A 152 -3.76 24.59 0.63
C GLY A 152 -4.73 23.84 1.53
N LYS A 153 -5.75 23.19 0.95
CA LYS A 153 -6.84 22.52 1.66
C LYS A 153 -6.65 21.01 1.85
N LEU A 154 -5.53 20.47 1.42
CA LEU A 154 -5.18 19.08 1.66
C LEU A 154 -4.46 18.91 2.99
N ASP A 155 -4.57 17.73 3.58
CA ASP A 155 -3.71 17.33 4.67
C ASP A 155 -2.29 17.03 4.17
N LEU A 156 -1.27 17.15 5.03
CA LEU A 156 0.12 16.95 4.61
C LEU A 156 0.36 15.56 4.02
N ASN A 157 -0.33 14.54 4.54
CA ASN A 157 -0.27 13.18 4.01
C ASN A 157 -0.82 13.08 2.57
N ASP A 158 -1.87 13.83 2.24
CA ASP A 158 -2.44 13.85 0.89
C ASP A 158 -1.45 14.43 -0.12
N TYR A 159 -0.65 15.43 0.27
CA TYR A 159 0.43 15.96 -0.57
C TYR A 159 1.53 14.94 -0.84
N VAL A 160 1.90 14.14 0.18
CA VAL A 160 2.86 13.04 0.00
C VAL A 160 2.30 12.00 -0.96
N TYR A 161 1.02 11.62 -0.80
CA TYR A 161 0.33 10.71 -1.72
C TYR A 161 0.30 11.24 -3.15
N LEU A 162 -0.02 12.51 -3.35
CA LEU A 162 -0.02 13.16 -4.67
C LEU A 162 1.35 13.07 -5.33
N LEU A 163 2.43 13.30 -4.57
CA LEU A 163 3.80 13.19 -5.07
C LEU A 163 4.13 11.73 -5.45
N CYS A 164 3.83 10.76 -4.59
CA CYS A 164 4.06 9.33 -4.86
C CYS A 164 3.30 8.88 -6.11
N ASN A 165 2.00 9.18 -6.18
CA ASN A 165 1.15 8.84 -7.31
C ASN A 165 1.63 9.48 -8.62
N SER A 166 2.10 10.73 -8.59
CA SER A 166 2.68 11.40 -9.76
C SER A 166 3.95 10.70 -10.26
N ASN A 167 4.80 10.23 -9.35
CA ASN A 167 6.01 9.49 -9.71
C ASN A 167 5.66 8.12 -10.30
N ASP A 168 4.69 7.43 -9.73
CA ASP A 168 4.21 6.15 -10.25
C ASP A 168 3.53 6.32 -11.61
N ALA A 169 2.72 7.38 -11.81
CA ALA A 169 2.14 7.70 -13.09
C ALA A 169 3.21 7.88 -14.18
N LYS A 170 4.29 8.60 -13.90
CA LYS A 170 5.43 8.76 -14.83
C LYS A 170 6.10 7.42 -15.12
N LYS A 171 6.37 6.64 -14.09
CA LYS A 171 7.05 5.34 -14.19
C LYS A 171 6.28 4.32 -15.01
N TYR A 172 4.96 4.31 -14.86
CA TYR A 172 4.07 3.34 -15.52
C TYR A 172 3.33 3.91 -16.74
N HIS A 173 3.68 5.13 -17.15
CA HIS A 173 3.10 5.82 -18.30
C HIS A 173 1.57 5.99 -18.21
N ILE A 174 1.07 6.23 -17.00
CA ILE A 174 -0.35 6.52 -16.76
C ILE A 174 -0.60 8.00 -17.04
N ASN A 175 -1.63 8.28 -17.84
CA ASN A 175 -2.00 9.64 -18.18
C ASN A 175 -2.80 10.29 -17.05
N ILE A 176 -2.22 11.25 -16.35
CA ILE A 176 -2.87 12.05 -15.32
C ILE A 176 -2.91 13.52 -15.75
N PRO A 177 -3.83 14.33 -15.17
CA PRO A 177 -3.82 15.78 -15.38
C PRO A 177 -2.46 16.39 -15.06
N LYS A 178 -2.05 17.39 -15.86
CA LYS A 178 -0.77 18.08 -15.65
C LYS A 178 -0.75 18.77 -14.29
N ILE A 179 0.20 18.44 -13.45
CA ILE A 179 0.39 19.00 -12.12
C ILE A 179 1.29 20.24 -12.22
N ASP A 180 0.81 21.37 -11.69
CA ASP A 180 1.61 22.58 -11.48
C ASP A 180 2.28 22.51 -10.10
N TRP A 181 3.50 22.02 -10.08
CA TRP A 181 4.26 21.83 -8.83
C TRP A 181 4.56 23.14 -8.09
N GLY A 182 4.62 24.27 -8.80
CA GLY A 182 4.77 25.58 -8.14
C GLY A 182 3.54 25.94 -7.31
N LYS A 183 2.32 25.63 -7.82
CA LYS A 183 1.09 25.83 -7.05
C LYS A 183 0.96 24.82 -5.92
N VAL A 184 1.38 23.58 -6.13
CA VAL A 184 1.40 22.55 -5.05
C VAL A 184 2.29 23.01 -3.90
N GLN A 185 3.50 23.53 -4.20
CA GLN A 185 4.40 24.04 -3.18
C GLN A 185 3.76 25.17 -2.37
N LEU A 186 3.16 26.17 -3.04
CA LEU A 186 2.45 27.25 -2.35
C LEU A 186 1.29 26.74 -1.49
N GLY A 187 0.62 25.68 -1.92
CA GLY A 187 -0.45 25.02 -1.14
C GLY A 187 0.09 24.36 0.12
N VAL A 188 1.22 23.65 0.02
CA VAL A 188 1.90 23.05 1.19
C VAL A 188 2.35 24.13 2.18
N GLU A 189 2.96 25.21 1.71
CA GLU A 189 3.39 26.32 2.55
C GLU A 189 2.22 26.92 3.34
N ARG A 190 1.09 27.19 2.66
CA ARG A 190 -0.15 27.67 3.33
C ARG A 190 -0.65 26.70 4.39
N LYS A 191 -0.62 25.38 4.10
CA LYS A 191 -1.07 24.36 5.07
C LYS A 191 -0.16 24.30 6.29
N ILE A 192 1.14 24.43 6.10
CA ILE A 192 2.11 24.50 7.20
C ILE A 192 1.85 25.74 8.05
N ASP A 193 1.66 26.92 7.44
CA ASP A 193 1.38 28.16 8.17
C ASP A 193 0.09 28.06 8.98
N GLU A 194 -0.98 27.46 8.42
CA GLU A 194 -2.24 27.20 9.13
C GLU A 194 -2.02 26.31 10.37
N LEU A 195 -1.24 25.23 10.21
CA LEU A 195 -0.95 24.32 11.31
C LEU A 195 -0.10 24.96 12.41
N LEU A 196 0.87 25.79 12.05
CA LEU A 196 1.69 26.53 13.03
C LEU A 196 0.84 27.52 13.82
N GLN A 197 -0.05 28.27 13.16
CA GLN A 197 -0.97 29.21 13.83
C GLN A 197 -1.93 28.50 14.79
N SER A 198 -2.44 27.31 14.42
CA SER A 198 -3.34 26.53 15.26
C SER A 198 -2.69 25.93 16.50
N HIS A 199 -1.38 25.88 16.58
CA HIS A 199 -0.62 25.40 17.75
C HIS A 199 -0.16 26.53 18.70
N GLU A 200 -0.36 27.80 18.32
CA GLU A 200 -0.03 28.97 19.15
C GLU A 200 -1.23 29.49 19.98
N GLU A 201 -2.43 28.94 19.76
CA GLU A 201 -3.62 29.19 20.57
C GLU A 201 -3.84 28.09 21.62
#